data_740d6c0f0efad4a4adfd5b700420e1e8
#
_entry.id   740d6c0f0efad4a4adfd5b700420e1e8
#
_cell.length_a   1.000
_cell.length_b   1.000
_cell.length_c   1.000
_cell.angle_alpha   90.00
_cell.angle_beta   90.00
_cell.angle_gamma   90.00
#
_symmetry.space_group_name_H-M   'P 1'
#
loop_
_entity.id
_entity.type
_entity.pdbx_description
1 polymer ?
#
loop_
_entity_poly.entity_id
_entity_poly.type
_entity_poly.pdbx_seq_one_letter_code
_entity_poly.pdbx_strand_id
1 'polypeptide(L)'
;MTVRVTRSQVAFRRRRGFAYLWRPGRYLRHPAADVVLSLALDERLASPRFKEVVHPGPWMHHLEIHVLEDVDDEVLGWLDAAAAGAG
;
A
#
# COMPACT_ATOMS: atom_id res chain seq x y z
N MET A 1 -12.26 0.62 -11.72
CA MET A 1 -11.20 0.02 -10.90
C MET A 1 -11.17 -1.49 -11.11
N THR A 2 -9.98 -2.04 -11.21
CA THR A 2 -9.78 -3.48 -11.36
C THR A 2 -9.03 -4.02 -10.14
N VAL A 3 -9.42 -5.19 -9.68
CA VAL A 3 -8.75 -5.87 -8.57
C VAL A 3 -8.19 -7.18 -9.10
N ARG A 4 -6.90 -7.40 -8.87
CA ARG A 4 -6.23 -8.64 -9.26
C ARG A 4 -5.68 -9.35 -8.04
N VAL A 5 -6.06 -10.60 -7.85
CA VAL A 5 -5.62 -11.42 -6.73
C VAL A 5 -4.66 -12.48 -7.23
N THR A 6 -3.49 -12.55 -6.57
CA THR A 6 -2.51 -13.61 -6.80
C THR A 6 -2.24 -14.31 -5.47
N ARG A 7 -1.35 -15.32 -5.47
CA ARG A 7 -0.99 -16.04 -4.24
C ARG A 7 -0.37 -15.14 -3.18
N SER A 8 0.35 -14.09 -3.60
CA SER A 8 1.17 -13.28 -2.70
C SER A 8 0.63 -11.88 -2.47
N GLN A 9 -0.34 -11.43 -3.30
CA GLN A 9 -0.83 -10.07 -3.15
C GLN A 9 -2.21 -9.87 -3.77
N VAL A 10 -2.85 -8.79 -3.33
CA VAL A 10 -4.04 -8.23 -3.95
C VAL A 10 -3.66 -6.87 -4.52
N ALA A 11 -3.83 -6.68 -5.83
CA ALA A 11 -3.47 -5.45 -6.51
C ALA A 11 -4.73 -4.71 -6.96
N PHE A 12 -4.74 -3.39 -6.73
CA PHE A 12 -5.83 -2.50 -7.14
C PHE A 12 -5.34 -1.59 -8.25
N ARG A 13 -6.11 -1.53 -9.35
CA ARG A 13 -5.72 -0.77 -10.53
C ARG A 13 -6.86 0.09 -11.07
N ARG A 14 -6.48 1.22 -11.65
CA ARG A 14 -7.29 1.99 -12.57
C ARG A 14 -6.58 1.95 -13.94
N ARG A 15 -5.99 3.04 -14.41
CA ARG A 15 -5.10 2.99 -15.58
C ARG A 15 -3.79 2.28 -15.25
N ARG A 16 -3.33 2.44 -14.01
CA ARG A 16 -2.13 1.77 -13.50
C ARG A 16 -2.40 1.26 -12.09
N GLY A 17 -1.53 0.41 -11.58
CA GLY A 17 -1.60 -0.06 -10.21
C GLY A 17 -1.39 1.07 -9.23
N PHE A 18 -2.23 1.18 -8.20
CA PHE A 18 -2.12 2.23 -7.19
C PHE A 18 -2.08 1.73 -5.76
N ALA A 19 -2.47 0.50 -5.52
CA ALA A 19 -2.42 -0.09 -4.18
C ALA A 19 -2.19 -1.58 -4.26
N TYR A 20 -1.47 -2.11 -3.25
CA TYR A 20 -1.15 -3.53 -3.17
C TYR A 20 -1.20 -3.97 -1.72
N LEU A 21 -1.90 -5.07 -1.45
CA LEU A 21 -1.87 -5.76 -0.16
C LEU A 21 -1.05 -7.04 -0.32
N TRP A 22 -0.07 -7.24 0.55
CA TRP A 22 0.78 -8.42 0.47
C TRP A 22 1.30 -8.84 1.84
N ARG A 23 1.80 -10.06 1.93
CA ARG A 23 2.30 -10.62 3.19
C ARG A 23 3.83 -10.65 3.20
N PRO A 24 4.48 -9.84 4.04
CA PRO A 24 5.95 -9.79 4.10
C PRO A 24 6.56 -11.02 4.75
N GLY A 25 5.81 -11.80 5.53
CA GLY A 25 6.32 -12.93 6.30
C GLY A 25 7.00 -14.02 5.50
N ARG A 26 6.76 -14.09 4.18
CA ARG A 26 7.43 -15.04 3.30
C ARG A 26 8.91 -14.72 3.08
N TYR A 27 9.27 -13.45 3.20
CA TYR A 27 10.58 -12.94 2.86
C TYR A 27 11.35 -12.44 4.07
N LEU A 28 10.64 -12.25 5.18
CA LEU A 28 11.22 -11.75 6.42
C LEU A 28 11.22 -12.83 7.48
N ARG A 29 12.35 -12.95 8.18
CA ARG A 29 12.49 -13.92 9.25
C ARG A 29 11.56 -13.60 10.42
N HIS A 30 11.40 -12.30 10.73
CA HIS A 30 10.54 -11.81 11.81
C HIS A 30 9.70 -10.66 11.27
N PRO A 31 8.58 -10.94 10.61
CA PRO A 31 7.74 -9.88 10.08
C PRO A 31 7.10 -9.07 11.22
N ALA A 32 7.14 -7.75 11.08
CA ALA A 32 6.53 -6.85 12.06
C ALA A 32 5.01 -6.82 11.95
N ALA A 33 4.46 -7.21 10.80
CA ALA A 33 3.03 -7.22 10.54
C ALA A 33 2.63 -8.40 9.68
N ASP A 34 1.36 -8.80 9.76
CA ASP A 34 0.81 -9.86 8.92
C ASP A 34 0.64 -9.42 7.47
N VAL A 35 0.33 -8.15 7.25
CA VAL A 35 0.04 -7.58 5.94
C VAL A 35 0.69 -6.23 5.80
N VAL A 36 1.21 -5.95 4.60
CA VAL A 36 1.69 -4.62 4.22
C VAL A 36 0.77 -4.06 3.15
N LEU A 37 0.38 -2.80 3.31
CA LEU A 37 -0.33 -2.04 2.29
C LEU A 37 0.68 -1.11 1.62
N SER A 38 0.81 -1.23 0.30
CA SER A 38 1.69 -0.40 -0.50
C SER A 38 0.85 0.52 -1.38
N LEU A 39 1.12 1.83 -1.31
CA LEU A 39 0.38 2.87 -2.02
C LEU A 39 1.29 3.61 -2.98
N ALA A 40 0.86 3.73 -4.25
CA ALA A 40 1.55 4.53 -5.25
C ALA A 40 0.94 5.94 -5.26
N LEU A 41 1.70 6.93 -4.83
CA LEU A 41 1.28 8.32 -4.75
C LEU A 41 2.16 9.20 -5.64
N ASP A 42 1.61 10.31 -6.11
CA ASP A 42 2.36 11.27 -6.93
C ASP A 42 3.33 12.11 -6.11
N GLU A 43 3.10 12.21 -4.81
CA GLU A 43 3.92 12.97 -3.89
C GLU A 43 4.39 12.09 -2.73
N ARG A 44 5.55 12.45 -2.19
CA ARG A 44 6.02 11.82 -0.96
C ARG A 44 5.27 12.39 0.23
N LEU A 45 4.61 11.51 1.00
CA LEU A 45 3.95 11.89 2.24
C LEU A 45 4.83 11.54 3.42
N ALA A 46 4.91 12.46 4.38
CA ALA A 46 5.63 12.23 5.63
C ALA A 46 4.63 11.78 6.70
N SER A 47 4.78 10.55 7.16
CA SER A 47 3.98 10.04 8.27
C SER A 47 4.77 8.93 8.96
N PRO A 48 4.75 8.86 10.30
CA PRO A 48 5.40 7.76 11.02
C PRO A 48 4.75 6.40 10.76
N ARG A 49 3.58 6.37 10.14
CA ARG A 49 2.90 5.12 9.77
C ARG A 49 3.57 4.43 8.58
N PHE A 50 4.25 5.18 7.71
CA PHE A 50 4.99 4.58 6.59
C PHE A 50 6.34 4.06 7.09
N LYS A 51 6.55 2.77 6.93
CA LYS A 51 7.83 2.13 7.30
C LYS A 51 8.90 2.41 6.26
N GLU A 52 8.49 2.57 5.02
CA GLU A 52 9.40 2.84 3.92
C GLU A 52 8.68 3.62 2.84
N VAL A 53 9.39 4.55 2.21
CA VAL A 53 8.91 5.27 1.04
C VAL A 53 10.00 5.17 -0.03
N VAL A 54 9.64 4.62 -1.18
CA VAL A 54 10.59 4.29 -2.24
C VAL A 54 10.27 5.04 -3.52
N HIS A 55 11.30 5.51 -4.21
CA HIS A 55 11.30 6.20 -5.49
C HIS A 55 12.47 5.66 -6.32
N PRO A 56 12.51 5.66 -7.67
CA PRO A 56 11.74 6.49 -8.62
C PRO A 56 10.45 5.84 -9.12
N GLY A 57 9.71 6.61 -9.90
CA GLY A 57 8.38 6.27 -10.41
C GLY A 57 7.35 6.95 -9.52
N PRO A 58 6.17 6.38 -9.32
CA PRO A 58 5.33 6.87 -8.24
C PRO A 58 6.02 6.62 -6.91
N TRP A 59 5.76 7.48 -5.94
CA TRP A 59 6.27 7.28 -4.60
C TRP A 59 5.53 6.10 -3.96
N MET A 60 6.23 4.99 -3.74
CA MET A 60 5.65 3.80 -3.12
C MET A 60 5.76 3.92 -1.61
N HIS A 61 4.61 4.01 -0.95
CA HIS A 61 4.51 4.14 0.49
C HIS A 61 4.08 2.80 1.08
N HIS A 62 4.88 2.26 1.98
CA HIS A 62 4.62 0.97 2.61
C HIS A 62 4.22 1.17 4.07
N LEU A 63 3.02 0.70 4.44
CA LEU A 63 2.59 0.74 5.83
C LEU A 63 2.13 -0.65 6.28
N GLU A 64 2.40 -0.94 7.55
CA GLU A 64 2.04 -2.21 8.16
C GLU A 64 0.60 -2.19 8.65
N ILE A 65 -0.14 -3.28 8.37
CA ILE A 65 -1.50 -3.48 8.86
C ILE A 65 -1.47 -4.67 9.81
N HIS A 66 -1.69 -4.40 11.08
CA HIS A 66 -1.69 -5.41 12.14
C HIS A 66 -3.08 -5.91 12.44
N VAL A 67 -4.06 -5.01 12.43
CA VAL A 67 -5.47 -5.29 12.71
C VAL A 67 -6.33 -4.50 11.74
N LEU A 68 -7.60 -4.88 11.60
CA LEU A 68 -8.51 -4.23 10.67
C LEU A 68 -8.68 -2.73 10.96
N GLU A 69 -8.64 -2.34 12.22
CA GLU A 69 -8.78 -0.95 12.65
C GLU A 69 -7.64 -0.05 12.17
N ASP A 70 -6.51 -0.63 11.75
CA ASP A 70 -5.41 0.13 11.14
C ASP A 70 -5.81 0.70 9.78
N VAL A 71 -6.85 0.15 9.15
CA VAL A 71 -7.43 0.70 7.92
C VAL A 71 -8.50 1.71 8.35
N ASP A 72 -8.06 2.88 8.72
CA ASP A 72 -8.90 3.96 9.23
C ASP A 72 -9.16 5.02 8.16
N ASP A 73 -9.81 6.13 8.56
CA ASP A 73 -10.16 7.19 7.63
C ASP A 73 -8.93 7.84 6.98
N GLU A 74 -7.82 7.92 7.69
CA GLU A 74 -6.57 8.43 7.13
C GLU A 74 -6.07 7.52 6.00
N VAL A 75 -6.05 6.21 6.23
CA VAL A 75 -5.64 5.23 5.23
C VAL A 75 -6.58 5.24 4.03
N LEU A 76 -7.89 5.33 4.27
CA LEU A 76 -8.88 5.42 3.20
C LEU A 76 -8.67 6.68 2.37
N GLY A 77 -8.33 7.80 3.00
CA GLY A 77 -7.98 9.04 2.29
C GLY A 77 -6.75 8.87 1.40
N TRP A 78 -5.73 8.18 1.88
CA TRP A 78 -4.54 7.88 1.07
C TRP A 78 -4.86 6.95 -0.11
N LEU A 79 -5.73 5.95 0.11
CA LEU A 79 -6.19 5.08 -0.97
C LEU A 79 -6.93 5.88 -2.05
N ASP A 80 -7.80 6.79 -1.65
CA ASP A 80 -8.51 7.68 -2.59
C ASP A 80 -7.54 8.54 -3.39
N ALA A 81 -6.53 9.10 -2.73
CA ALA A 81 -5.51 9.91 -3.40
C ALA A 81 -4.70 9.07 -4.39
N ALA A 82 -4.33 7.85 -4.02
CA ALA A 82 -3.60 6.95 -4.90
C ALA A 82 -4.46 6.57 -6.12
N ALA A 83 -5.73 6.26 -5.92
CA ALA A 83 -6.64 5.93 -7.00
C ALA A 83 -6.85 7.11 -7.96
N ALA A 84 -7.00 8.32 -7.43
CA ALA A 84 -7.16 9.53 -8.24
C ALA A 84 -5.92 9.78 -9.12
N GLY A 85 -4.72 9.56 -8.59
CA GLY A 85 -3.47 9.72 -9.34
C GLY A 85 -3.25 8.62 -10.38
N ALA A 86 -3.90 7.48 -10.27
CA ALA A 86 -3.72 6.34 -11.16
C ALA A 86 -4.66 6.34 -12.37
N GLY A 87 -5.56 7.21 -12.40
CA GLY A 87 -6.53 7.23 -13.47
C GLY A 87 -7.14 8.49 -13.82
#